data_4546b1182b0333dc3fdab9dc719b352d
#
_entry.id   4546b1182b0333dc3fdab9dc719b352d
#
_cell.length_a   1.000
_cell.length_b   1.000
_cell.length_c   1.000
_cell.angle_alpha   90.00
_cell.angle_beta   90.00
_cell.angle_gamma   90.00
#
_symmetry.space_group_name_H-M   'P 1'
#
loop_
_entity.id
_entity.type
_entity.pdbx_description
1 polymer ?
#
loop_
_entity_poly.entity_id
_entity_poly.type
_entity_poly.pdbx_seq_one_letter_code
_entity_poly.pdbx_strand_id
1 'polypeptide(L)'
;MNLSAIIDKALSLVFPPHCLFCGDIADNRYICKKCESLYKKIAFPVCSVCGFGKDECHCIKDMLFARVVAPFYYEGRARDDILKFKYYGKHSYGEYFAHCISKLVKAQYVGINFDAVTSVPAFYNNDDNFFDHAMYLGKAVADNIGLSFDASLLEKTAQRVKQHSLDFEQRFKNVNGLYKCSGNSQNYKTILLIDDISTTGATFMECARVLKKFGVKNTYCAAVALTPKRILQ
;
A
#
# COMPACT_ATOMS: atom_id res chain seq x y z
N MET A 1 1.31 13.47 -30.89
CA MET A 1 2.16 12.37 -30.36
C MET A 1 3.42 13.02 -29.81
N ASN A 2 3.74 12.82 -28.54
CA ASN A 2 4.86 13.49 -27.88
C ASN A 2 6.19 12.86 -28.34
N LEU A 3 7.19 13.65 -28.73
CA LEU A 3 8.49 13.20 -29.24
C LEU A 3 9.17 12.23 -28.27
N SER A 4 9.04 12.42 -26.96
CA SER A 4 9.54 11.52 -25.92
C SER A 4 8.95 10.11 -26.02
N ALA A 5 7.66 9.96 -26.30
CA ALA A 5 7.01 8.66 -26.44
C ALA A 5 7.48 7.89 -27.70
N ILE A 6 7.90 8.60 -28.76
CA ILE A 6 8.46 7.99 -29.97
C ILE A 6 9.89 7.50 -29.69
N ILE A 7 10.68 8.30 -28.99
CA ILE A 7 12.04 7.96 -28.59
C ILE A 7 12.03 6.75 -27.64
N ASP A 8 11.14 6.74 -26.63
CA ASP A 8 10.98 5.63 -25.69
C ASP A 8 10.58 4.33 -26.40
N LYS A 9 9.70 4.43 -27.41
CA LYS A 9 9.28 3.27 -28.21
C LYS A 9 10.41 2.77 -29.12
N ALA A 10 11.20 3.65 -29.70
CA ALA A 10 12.36 3.28 -30.51
C ALA A 10 13.48 2.66 -29.64
N LEU A 11 13.75 3.23 -28.48
CA LEU A 11 14.70 2.68 -27.51
C LEU A 11 14.28 1.30 -27.00
N SER A 12 12.98 1.07 -26.77
CA SER A 12 12.47 -0.23 -26.32
C SER A 12 12.58 -1.35 -27.36
N LEU A 13 12.73 -1.01 -28.65
CA LEU A 13 12.99 -1.99 -29.72
C LEU A 13 14.46 -2.47 -29.72
N VAL A 14 15.39 -1.60 -29.33
CA VAL A 14 16.81 -1.93 -29.28
C VAL A 14 17.22 -2.44 -27.88
N PHE A 15 16.63 -1.89 -26.85
CA PHE A 15 16.84 -2.24 -25.43
C PHE A 15 15.49 -2.57 -24.77
N PRO A 16 14.95 -3.77 -25.02
CA PRO A 16 13.68 -4.14 -24.42
C PRO A 16 13.79 -4.17 -22.89
N PRO A 17 12.77 -3.69 -22.15
CA PRO A 17 12.78 -3.78 -20.71
C PRO A 17 12.80 -5.25 -20.26
N HIS A 18 13.54 -5.53 -19.21
CA HIS A 18 13.62 -6.86 -18.62
C HIS A 18 12.72 -6.97 -17.40
N CYS A 19 12.09 -8.14 -17.26
CA CYS A 19 11.24 -8.46 -16.14
C CYS A 19 12.03 -8.41 -14.83
N LEU A 20 11.61 -7.62 -13.87
CA LEU A 20 12.26 -7.47 -12.56
C LEU A 20 12.32 -8.79 -11.76
N PHE A 21 11.50 -9.78 -12.15
CA PHE A 21 11.30 -11.01 -11.40
C PHE A 21 12.00 -12.24 -11.99
N CYS A 22 12.08 -12.37 -13.30
CA CYS A 22 12.73 -13.51 -13.96
C CYS A 22 13.85 -13.14 -14.92
N GLY A 23 14.03 -11.85 -15.25
CA GLY A 23 15.05 -11.39 -16.19
C GLY A 23 14.68 -11.53 -17.67
N ASP A 24 13.58 -12.21 -18.03
CA ASP A 24 13.11 -12.32 -19.42
C ASP A 24 12.63 -10.95 -19.92
N ILE A 25 12.41 -10.81 -21.24
CA ILE A 25 11.82 -9.61 -21.82
C ILE A 25 10.46 -9.34 -21.14
N ALA A 26 10.26 -8.11 -20.69
CA ALA A 26 9.02 -7.70 -20.05
C ALA A 26 8.00 -7.19 -21.07
N ASP A 27 6.72 -7.49 -20.84
CA ASP A 27 5.61 -6.97 -21.65
C ASP A 27 5.29 -5.50 -21.35
N ASN A 28 5.76 -5.03 -20.20
CA ASN A 28 5.71 -3.64 -19.77
C ASN A 28 7.03 -3.28 -19.08
N ARG A 29 7.14 -2.06 -18.54
CA ARG A 29 8.39 -1.60 -17.89
C ARG A 29 8.87 -2.50 -16.74
N TYR A 30 8.00 -3.32 -16.13
CA TYR A 30 8.30 -3.99 -14.86
C TYR A 30 8.27 -5.52 -14.94
N ILE A 31 7.32 -6.11 -15.68
CA ILE A 31 6.98 -7.52 -15.53
C ILE A 31 6.53 -8.15 -16.86
N CYS A 32 6.94 -9.39 -17.11
CA CYS A 32 6.42 -10.22 -18.22
C CYS A 32 5.07 -10.87 -17.82
N LYS A 33 4.25 -11.23 -18.82
CA LYS A 33 2.93 -11.87 -18.63
C LYS A 33 3.01 -13.14 -17.80
N LYS A 34 4.06 -13.95 -17.99
CA LYS A 34 4.29 -15.18 -17.22
C LYS A 34 4.43 -14.88 -15.72
N CYS A 35 5.26 -13.91 -15.34
CA CYS A 35 5.39 -13.52 -13.94
C CYS A 35 4.13 -12.84 -13.40
N GLU A 36 3.48 -12.00 -14.21
CA GLU A 36 2.25 -11.30 -13.81
C GLU A 36 1.10 -12.28 -13.52
N SER A 37 0.98 -13.38 -14.30
CA SER A 37 -0.07 -14.38 -14.10
C SER A 37 0.06 -15.19 -12.80
N LEU A 38 1.23 -15.16 -12.14
CA LEU A 38 1.47 -15.83 -10.87
C LEU A 38 0.90 -15.04 -9.67
N TYR A 39 0.55 -13.76 -9.87
CA TYR A 39 -0.06 -12.97 -8.81
C TYR A 39 -1.56 -13.24 -8.74
N LYS A 40 -2.04 -13.61 -7.56
CA LYS A 40 -3.47 -13.72 -7.32
C LYS A 40 -4.06 -12.33 -7.12
N LYS A 41 -4.64 -11.79 -8.20
CA LYS A 41 -5.28 -10.48 -8.20
C LYS A 41 -6.60 -10.52 -7.45
N ILE A 42 -6.94 -9.42 -6.78
CA ILE A 42 -8.26 -9.24 -6.17
C ILE A 42 -9.25 -8.92 -7.30
N ALA A 43 -10.22 -9.82 -7.50
CA ALA A 43 -11.23 -9.69 -8.55
C ALA A 43 -12.38 -8.80 -8.07
N PHE A 44 -12.85 -7.90 -8.96
CA PHE A 44 -14.04 -7.10 -8.73
C PHE A 44 -15.32 -7.86 -9.11
N PRO A 45 -16.47 -7.60 -8.42
CA PRO A 45 -16.69 -6.56 -7.41
C PRO A 45 -16.17 -6.91 -6.01
N VAL A 46 -15.67 -5.91 -5.31
CA VAL A 46 -15.18 -6.02 -3.93
C VAL A 46 -16.04 -5.19 -2.99
N CYS A 47 -15.93 -5.45 -1.70
CA CYS A 47 -16.54 -4.60 -0.67
C CYS A 47 -16.05 -3.15 -0.82
N SER A 48 -16.99 -2.20 -0.84
CA SER A 48 -16.69 -0.77 -1.02
C SER A 48 -15.91 -0.15 0.15
N VAL A 49 -15.76 -0.86 1.26
CA VAL A 49 -15.05 -0.39 2.46
C VAL A 49 -13.72 -1.12 2.63
N CYS A 50 -13.74 -2.44 2.88
CA CYS A 50 -12.51 -3.17 3.21
C CYS A 50 -11.73 -3.71 1.99
N GLY A 51 -12.27 -3.60 0.77
CA GLY A 51 -11.59 -4.02 -0.44
C GLY A 51 -11.52 -5.53 -0.69
N PHE A 52 -12.04 -6.35 0.21
CA PHE A 52 -12.12 -7.81 0.02
C PHE A 52 -13.30 -8.21 -0.87
N GLY A 53 -13.22 -9.37 -1.49
CA GLY A 53 -14.37 -10.02 -2.12
C GLY A 53 -15.51 -10.23 -1.11
N LYS A 54 -16.75 -10.41 -1.61
CA LYS A 54 -17.94 -10.51 -0.74
C LYS A 54 -17.79 -11.59 0.34
N ASP A 55 -17.24 -12.74 -0.02
CA ASP A 55 -17.11 -13.91 0.86
C ASP A 55 -15.99 -13.75 1.91
N GLU A 56 -15.09 -12.80 1.71
CA GLU A 56 -13.95 -12.52 2.57
C GLU A 56 -14.06 -11.15 3.28
N CYS A 57 -15.22 -10.51 3.23
CA CYS A 57 -15.43 -9.19 3.85
C CYS A 57 -15.26 -9.23 5.36
N HIS A 58 -14.45 -8.30 5.89
CA HIS A 58 -14.13 -8.16 7.32
C HIS A 58 -14.66 -6.85 7.91
N CYS A 59 -15.61 -6.20 7.25
CA CYS A 59 -16.14 -4.94 7.78
C CYS A 59 -16.71 -5.12 9.17
N ILE A 60 -16.24 -4.28 10.09
CA ILE A 60 -16.90 -3.99 11.36
C ILE A 60 -17.79 -2.76 11.17
N LYS A 61 -18.78 -2.58 12.06
CA LYS A 61 -19.85 -1.58 11.91
C LYS A 61 -19.34 -0.13 11.79
N ASP A 62 -18.21 0.19 12.42
CA ASP A 62 -17.70 1.57 12.54
C ASP A 62 -16.28 1.71 12.00
N MET A 63 -16.09 1.46 10.68
CA MET A 63 -14.81 1.71 10.03
C MET A 63 -14.51 3.21 9.99
N LEU A 64 -13.32 3.61 10.45
CA LEU A 64 -12.90 5.02 10.52
C LEU A 64 -12.22 5.50 9.23
N PHE A 65 -11.86 4.60 8.34
CA PHE A 65 -11.43 4.92 6.97
C PHE A 65 -12.59 4.74 6.00
N ALA A 66 -12.56 5.50 4.90
CA ALA A 66 -13.64 5.47 3.91
C ALA A 66 -13.60 4.20 3.05
N ARG A 67 -12.40 3.80 2.61
CA ARG A 67 -12.21 2.64 1.72
C ARG A 67 -10.77 2.16 1.73
N VAL A 68 -10.55 0.85 1.52
CA VAL A 68 -9.25 0.24 1.22
C VAL A 68 -9.27 -0.35 -0.18
N VAL A 69 -8.16 -0.25 -0.90
CA VAL A 69 -7.92 -0.96 -2.16
C VAL A 69 -6.54 -1.64 -2.14
N ALA A 70 -6.45 -2.80 -2.78
CA ALA A 70 -5.17 -3.46 -3.02
C ALA A 70 -5.24 -4.30 -4.29
N PRO A 71 -4.15 -4.40 -5.08
CA PRO A 71 -4.14 -5.20 -6.29
C PRO A 71 -4.11 -6.70 -6.06
N PHE A 72 -3.53 -7.17 -4.93
CA PHE A 72 -3.22 -8.58 -4.73
C PHE A 72 -3.73 -9.13 -3.40
N TYR A 73 -3.95 -10.46 -3.35
CA TYR A 73 -4.00 -11.19 -2.10
C TYR A 73 -2.60 -11.49 -1.58
N TYR A 74 -2.39 -11.39 -0.25
CA TYR A 74 -1.12 -11.71 0.42
C TYR A 74 -0.91 -13.22 0.52
N GLU A 75 -0.65 -13.85 -0.61
CA GLU A 75 -0.40 -15.29 -0.74
C GLU A 75 0.45 -15.59 -1.97
N GLY A 76 1.03 -16.79 -2.05
CA GLY A 76 1.82 -17.24 -3.18
C GLY A 76 2.88 -16.22 -3.59
N ARG A 77 2.93 -15.91 -4.89
CA ARG A 77 3.92 -15.02 -5.47
C ARG A 77 3.95 -13.62 -4.82
N ALA A 78 2.79 -13.03 -4.58
CA ALA A 78 2.71 -11.70 -3.96
C ALA A 78 3.37 -11.67 -2.58
N ARG A 79 3.09 -12.69 -1.75
CA ARG A 79 3.72 -12.84 -0.42
C ARG A 79 5.24 -12.93 -0.53
N ASP A 80 5.74 -13.80 -1.41
CA ASP A 80 7.18 -14.05 -1.54
C ASP A 80 7.93 -12.80 -2.03
N ASP A 81 7.38 -12.08 -2.99
CA ASP A 81 8.02 -10.89 -3.54
C ASP A 81 7.90 -9.68 -2.60
N ILE A 82 6.82 -9.55 -1.82
CA ILE A 82 6.74 -8.55 -0.74
C ILE A 82 7.80 -8.84 0.34
N LEU A 83 8.05 -10.11 0.70
CA LEU A 83 9.12 -10.46 1.63
C LEU A 83 10.50 -10.13 1.07
N LYS A 84 10.74 -10.35 -0.23
CA LYS A 84 11.99 -9.94 -0.90
C LYS A 84 12.18 -8.43 -0.89
N PHE A 85 11.10 -7.68 -1.14
CA PHE A 85 11.11 -6.22 -1.03
C PHE A 85 11.46 -5.76 0.39
N LYS A 86 10.87 -6.40 1.42
CA LYS A 86 11.07 -6.04 2.82
C LYS A 86 12.46 -6.37 3.38
N TYR A 87 12.98 -7.54 3.04
CA TYR A 87 14.09 -8.12 3.80
C TYR A 87 15.33 -8.44 2.96
N TYR A 88 15.24 -8.39 1.63
CA TYR A 88 16.32 -8.82 0.75
C TYR A 88 16.81 -7.74 -0.23
N GLY A 89 16.55 -6.47 0.08
CA GLY A 89 17.05 -5.33 -0.69
C GLY A 89 16.53 -5.23 -2.14
N LYS A 90 15.43 -5.91 -2.46
CA LYS A 90 14.82 -5.85 -3.80
C LYS A 90 13.92 -4.61 -3.97
N HIS A 91 14.50 -3.43 -3.81
CA HIS A 91 13.77 -2.15 -3.86
C HIS A 91 13.05 -1.92 -5.19
N SER A 92 13.59 -2.44 -6.32
CA SER A 92 12.93 -2.38 -7.63
C SER A 92 11.53 -3.03 -7.65
N TYR A 93 11.28 -4.00 -6.77
CA TYR A 93 9.93 -4.58 -6.63
C TYR A 93 8.92 -3.55 -6.08
N GLY A 94 9.40 -2.62 -5.24
CA GLY A 94 8.59 -1.52 -4.73
C GLY A 94 8.08 -0.59 -5.84
N GLU A 95 8.84 -0.37 -6.91
CA GLU A 95 8.39 0.40 -8.07
C GLU A 95 7.21 -0.28 -8.78
N TYR A 96 7.29 -1.60 -8.98
CA TYR A 96 6.18 -2.36 -9.55
C TYR A 96 4.94 -2.33 -8.65
N PHE A 97 5.11 -2.51 -7.35
CA PHE A 97 4.01 -2.46 -6.40
C PHE A 97 3.36 -1.07 -6.34
N ALA A 98 4.17 -0.01 -6.29
CA ALA A 98 3.69 1.36 -6.35
C ALA A 98 2.94 1.65 -7.66
N HIS A 99 3.43 1.15 -8.80
CA HIS A 99 2.71 1.25 -10.08
C HIS A 99 1.34 0.57 -10.02
N CYS A 100 1.25 -0.66 -9.49
CA CYS A 100 0.00 -1.39 -9.35
C CYS A 100 -1.00 -0.66 -8.44
N ILE A 101 -0.53 -0.16 -7.29
CA ILE A 101 -1.35 0.64 -6.36
C ILE A 101 -1.84 1.90 -7.06
N SER A 102 -0.97 2.66 -7.71
CA SER A 102 -1.30 3.92 -8.38
C SER A 102 -2.35 3.74 -9.47
N LYS A 103 -2.23 2.67 -10.28
CA LYS A 103 -3.21 2.31 -11.29
C LYS A 103 -4.58 2.02 -10.67
N LEU A 104 -4.59 1.28 -9.55
CA LEU A 104 -5.82 0.93 -8.85
C LEU A 104 -6.45 2.15 -8.16
N VAL A 105 -5.66 3.00 -7.52
CA VAL A 105 -6.11 4.27 -6.92
C VAL A 105 -6.78 5.14 -7.96
N LYS A 106 -6.15 5.36 -9.12
CA LYS A 106 -6.73 6.14 -10.22
C LYS A 106 -8.06 5.55 -10.72
N ALA A 107 -8.19 4.22 -10.75
CA ALA A 107 -9.39 3.53 -11.23
C ALA A 107 -10.52 3.49 -10.19
N GLN A 108 -10.20 3.37 -8.90
CA GLN A 108 -11.18 3.09 -7.85
C GLN A 108 -11.58 4.32 -7.02
N TYR A 109 -10.77 5.38 -7.06
CA TYR A 109 -10.99 6.63 -6.33
C TYR A 109 -11.30 7.80 -7.29
N VAL A 110 -11.96 7.50 -8.40
CA VAL A 110 -12.41 8.52 -9.36
C VAL A 110 -13.28 9.57 -8.67
N GLY A 111 -12.98 10.85 -8.89
CA GLY A 111 -13.70 11.97 -8.29
C GLY A 111 -13.32 12.29 -6.84
N ILE A 112 -12.37 11.56 -6.25
CA ILE A 112 -11.83 11.88 -4.93
C ILE A 112 -10.62 12.81 -5.11
N ASN A 113 -10.70 14.00 -4.50
CA ASN A 113 -9.60 14.95 -4.44
C ASN A 113 -8.81 14.71 -3.15
N PHE A 114 -7.61 14.17 -3.27
CA PHE A 114 -6.69 14.00 -2.16
C PHE A 114 -5.85 15.26 -1.96
N ASP A 115 -5.69 15.70 -0.71
CA ASP A 115 -4.82 16.83 -0.36
C ASP A 115 -3.34 16.38 -0.31
N ALA A 116 -3.09 15.16 0.18
CA ALA A 116 -1.75 14.56 0.23
C ALA A 116 -1.81 13.04 0.32
N VAL A 117 -0.67 12.41 0.07
CA VAL A 117 -0.40 11.00 0.36
C VAL A 117 0.48 10.93 1.61
N THR A 118 0.20 9.98 2.49
CA THR A 118 1.08 9.62 3.61
C THR A 118 1.18 8.09 3.71
N SER A 119 2.06 7.59 4.55
CA SER A 119 2.22 6.16 4.78
C SER A 119 2.02 5.80 6.25
N VAL A 120 1.70 4.55 6.52
CA VAL A 120 1.78 3.98 7.85
C VAL A 120 3.24 3.98 8.30
N PRO A 121 3.62 4.73 9.35
CA PRO A 121 5.02 4.83 9.74
C PRO A 121 5.51 3.54 10.39
N ALA A 122 6.73 3.14 10.05
CA ALA A 122 7.45 2.09 10.76
C ALA A 122 8.06 2.64 12.08
N PHE A 123 8.36 1.74 13.02
CA PHE A 123 9.08 2.13 14.23
C PHE A 123 10.57 2.19 13.92
N TYR A 124 11.16 3.37 14.06
CA TYR A 124 12.58 3.58 13.89
C TYR A 124 13.34 3.12 15.15
N ASN A 125 14.29 2.23 15.00
CA ASN A 125 15.05 1.62 16.09
C ASN A 125 16.57 1.91 16.04
N ASN A 126 16.98 3.00 15.38
CA ASN A 126 18.41 3.39 15.20
C ASN A 126 19.27 2.33 14.48
N ASP A 127 18.65 1.49 13.63
CA ASP A 127 19.36 0.56 12.78
C ASP A 127 19.75 1.26 11.46
N ASP A 128 21.05 1.32 11.16
CA ASP A 128 21.58 1.97 9.95
C ASP A 128 21.08 1.33 8.65
N ASN A 129 20.61 0.07 8.73
CA ASN A 129 20.02 -0.65 7.60
C ASN A 129 18.48 -0.57 7.57
N PHE A 130 17.88 0.31 8.37
CA PHE A 130 16.44 0.45 8.43
C PHE A 130 15.88 0.99 7.10
N PHE A 131 14.99 0.21 6.47
CA PHE A 131 14.26 0.58 5.28
C PHE A 131 12.76 0.64 5.56
N ASP A 132 12.19 1.84 5.50
CA ASP A 132 10.74 2.01 5.65
C ASP A 132 10.02 1.72 4.32
N HIS A 133 9.47 0.53 4.23
CA HIS A 133 8.79 0.01 3.04
C HIS A 133 7.53 0.78 2.69
N ALA A 134 6.73 1.14 3.72
CA ALA A 134 5.50 1.88 3.53
C ALA A 134 5.77 3.33 3.09
N MET A 135 6.80 3.96 3.66
CA MET A 135 7.26 5.29 3.24
C MET A 135 7.75 5.28 1.80
N TYR A 136 8.56 4.28 1.40
CA TYR A 136 9.00 4.11 0.01
C TYR A 136 7.81 3.99 -0.94
N LEU A 137 6.86 3.11 -0.63
CA LEU A 137 5.64 2.91 -1.43
C LEU A 137 4.80 4.19 -1.48
N GLY A 138 4.60 4.85 -0.34
CA GLY A 138 3.81 6.08 -0.25
C GLY A 138 4.37 7.18 -1.14
N LYS A 139 5.70 7.41 -1.09
CA LYS A 139 6.38 8.38 -1.95
C LYS A 139 6.26 8.03 -3.43
N ALA A 140 6.54 6.78 -3.80
CA ALA A 140 6.45 6.34 -5.20
C ALA A 140 5.01 6.39 -5.74
N VAL A 141 4.00 6.09 -4.90
CA VAL A 141 2.58 6.25 -5.29
C VAL A 141 2.25 7.73 -5.48
N ALA A 142 2.67 8.61 -4.57
CA ALA A 142 2.44 10.06 -4.67
C ALA A 142 3.01 10.62 -5.98
N ASP A 143 4.26 10.29 -6.29
CA ASP A 143 4.92 10.68 -7.54
C ASP A 143 4.15 10.18 -8.77
N ASN A 144 3.69 8.92 -8.77
CA ASN A 144 2.95 8.31 -9.88
C ASN A 144 1.57 8.93 -10.11
N ILE A 145 0.93 9.49 -9.07
CA ILE A 145 -0.41 10.10 -9.19
C ILE A 145 -0.37 11.63 -9.20
N GLY A 146 0.82 12.23 -9.04
CA GLY A 146 1.02 13.70 -9.11
C GLY A 146 0.56 14.42 -7.85
N LEU A 147 0.69 13.82 -6.67
CA LEU A 147 0.35 14.39 -5.37
C LEU A 147 1.58 14.59 -4.49
N SER A 148 1.48 15.48 -3.50
CA SER A 148 2.51 15.62 -2.46
C SER A 148 2.51 14.43 -1.52
N PHE A 149 3.71 14.03 -1.07
CA PHE A 149 3.90 13.03 -0.01
C PHE A 149 4.31 13.72 1.28
N ASP A 150 3.56 13.49 2.36
CA ASP A 150 3.88 14.00 3.70
C ASP A 150 4.29 12.84 4.62
N ALA A 151 5.61 12.66 4.78
CA ALA A 151 6.19 11.64 5.65
C ALA A 151 6.06 11.98 7.15
N SER A 152 5.85 13.27 7.46
CA SER A 152 5.82 13.76 8.85
C SER A 152 4.44 13.71 9.49
N LEU A 153 3.39 13.44 8.69
CA LEU A 153 2.01 13.54 9.15
C LEU A 153 1.66 12.54 10.27
N LEU A 154 2.21 11.34 10.19
CA LEU A 154 2.04 10.29 11.18
C LEU A 154 3.39 9.83 11.73
N GLU A 155 3.43 9.53 13.02
CA GLU A 155 4.58 8.97 13.70
C GLU A 155 4.17 7.75 14.52
N LYS A 156 5.02 6.73 14.54
CA LYS A 156 4.83 5.57 15.41
C LYS A 156 5.60 5.76 16.71
N THR A 157 4.88 5.75 17.82
CA THR A 157 5.41 6.11 19.14
C THR A 157 5.99 4.96 19.93
N ALA A 158 5.61 3.71 19.58
CA ALA A 158 6.06 2.54 20.29
C ALA A 158 6.21 1.34 19.34
N GLN A 159 7.05 0.39 19.72
CA GLN A 159 7.20 -0.87 19.02
C GLN A 159 6.04 -1.79 19.38
N ARG A 160 5.47 -2.44 18.38
CA ARG A 160 4.44 -3.46 18.59
C ARG A 160 5.02 -4.65 19.33
N VAL A 161 4.37 -5.08 20.41
CA VAL A 161 4.72 -6.36 21.05
C VAL A 161 4.41 -7.49 20.09
N LYS A 162 5.45 -8.23 19.64
CA LYS A 162 5.28 -9.42 18.81
C LYS A 162 4.67 -10.51 19.65
N GLN A 163 3.40 -10.80 19.47
CA GLN A 163 2.77 -12.03 19.97
C GLN A 163 2.46 -12.93 18.77
N HIS A 164 2.98 -14.15 18.81
CA HIS A 164 2.74 -15.19 17.80
C HIS A 164 1.31 -15.72 18.00
N SER A 165 0.40 -15.53 17.09
CA SER A 165 -1.02 -15.94 17.14
C SER A 165 -1.98 -14.97 17.84
N LEU A 166 -2.17 -13.79 17.25
CA LEU A 166 -3.26 -12.90 17.69
C LEU A 166 -4.49 -13.14 16.81
N ASP A 167 -5.64 -13.28 17.47
CA ASP A 167 -6.93 -13.25 16.81
C ASP A 167 -7.29 -11.85 16.27
N PHE A 168 -8.43 -11.75 15.59
CA PHE A 168 -8.88 -10.51 14.94
C PHE A 168 -9.05 -9.36 15.96
N GLU A 169 -9.67 -9.61 17.12
CA GLU A 169 -9.90 -8.58 18.14
C GLU A 169 -8.63 -8.15 18.85
N GLN A 170 -7.73 -9.09 19.13
CA GLN A 170 -6.45 -8.80 19.75
C GLN A 170 -5.57 -7.91 18.86
N ARG A 171 -5.67 -8.03 17.53
CA ARG A 171 -4.93 -7.17 16.60
C ARG A 171 -5.39 -5.71 16.68
N PHE A 172 -6.69 -5.45 16.89
CA PHE A 172 -7.20 -4.09 17.10
C PHE A 172 -6.72 -3.50 18.44
N LYS A 173 -6.73 -4.28 19.51
CA LYS A 173 -6.23 -3.84 20.83
C LYS A 173 -4.74 -3.52 20.79
N ASN A 174 -3.94 -4.29 20.05
CA ASN A 174 -2.49 -4.14 19.99
C ASN A 174 -1.98 -2.97 19.15
N VAL A 175 -2.80 -2.33 18.36
CA VAL A 175 -2.39 -1.13 17.59
C VAL A 175 -2.88 0.17 18.22
N ASN A 176 -3.78 0.08 19.20
CA ASN A 176 -4.35 1.26 19.85
C ASN A 176 -3.25 2.07 20.58
N GLY A 177 -3.15 3.36 20.25
CA GLY A 177 -2.17 4.27 20.85
C GLY A 177 -0.73 4.15 20.31
N LEU A 178 -0.48 3.29 19.31
CA LEU A 178 0.86 3.16 18.72
C LEU A 178 1.22 4.32 17.77
N TYR A 179 0.27 5.12 17.36
CA TYR A 179 0.48 6.20 16.39
C TYR A 179 0.02 7.53 16.95
N LYS A 180 0.72 8.58 16.56
CA LYS A 180 0.34 9.97 16.80
C LYS A 180 0.44 10.77 15.49
N CYS A 181 -0.30 11.87 15.41
CA CYS A 181 -0.11 12.86 14.37
C CYS A 181 0.97 13.84 14.83
N SER A 182 1.98 14.06 14.01
CA SER A 182 3.10 14.96 14.30
C SER A 182 3.20 16.12 13.32
N GLY A 183 2.61 15.99 12.15
CA GLY A 183 2.62 17.00 11.10
C GLY A 183 1.49 18.03 11.21
N ASN A 184 1.43 18.92 10.22
CA ASN A 184 0.47 20.02 10.13
C ASN A 184 -0.85 19.55 9.47
N SER A 185 -1.50 18.54 10.09
CA SER A 185 -2.71 17.89 9.57
C SER A 185 -3.93 18.81 9.45
N GLN A 186 -3.91 19.98 10.11
CA GLN A 186 -5.04 20.94 10.09
C GLN A 186 -5.36 21.46 8.68
N ASN A 187 -4.42 21.34 7.74
CA ASN A 187 -4.61 21.75 6.35
C ASN A 187 -5.21 20.65 5.47
N TYR A 188 -5.29 19.40 5.94
CA TYR A 188 -5.74 18.28 5.15
C TYR A 188 -7.16 17.85 5.50
N LYS A 189 -7.99 17.68 4.47
CA LYS A 189 -9.38 17.17 4.60
C LYS A 189 -9.48 15.71 4.17
N THR A 190 -8.76 15.35 3.11
CA THR A 190 -8.83 14.01 2.52
C THR A 190 -7.42 13.49 2.24
N ILE A 191 -7.05 12.39 2.90
CA ILE A 191 -5.72 11.78 2.83
C ILE A 191 -5.80 10.40 2.18
N LEU A 192 -4.78 10.09 1.36
CA LEU A 192 -4.49 8.74 0.91
C LEU A 192 -3.38 8.14 1.78
N LEU A 193 -3.72 7.09 2.54
CA LEU A 193 -2.81 6.38 3.45
C LEU A 193 -2.32 5.07 2.82
N ILE A 194 -1.01 4.90 2.73
CA ILE A 194 -0.37 3.74 2.08
C ILE A 194 0.27 2.81 3.13
N ASP A 195 0.12 1.50 2.91
CA ASP A 195 0.83 0.46 3.64
C ASP A 195 1.30 -0.64 2.67
N ASP A 196 2.12 -1.56 3.12
CA ASP A 196 2.53 -2.71 2.30
C ASP A 196 1.50 -3.86 2.36
N ILE A 197 1.01 -4.22 3.54
CA ILE A 197 0.05 -5.32 3.73
C ILE A 197 -1.04 -4.90 4.71
N SER A 198 -2.29 -5.06 4.30
CA SER A 198 -3.42 -4.96 5.23
C SER A 198 -3.96 -6.35 5.56
N THR A 199 -3.99 -6.67 6.84
CA THR A 199 -4.54 -7.93 7.35
C THR A 199 -6.00 -7.75 7.79
N THR A 200 -6.21 -7.21 8.96
CA THR A 200 -7.53 -6.92 9.54
C THR A 200 -7.97 -5.47 9.30
N GLY A 201 -7.09 -4.63 8.75
CA GLY A 201 -7.31 -3.20 8.68
C GLY A 201 -7.07 -2.44 9.99
N ALA A 202 -6.65 -3.13 11.07
CA ALA A 202 -6.47 -2.51 12.39
C ALA A 202 -5.48 -1.35 12.36
N THR A 203 -4.38 -1.46 11.61
CA THR A 203 -3.40 -0.39 11.44
C THR A 203 -4.02 0.83 10.75
N PHE A 204 -4.74 0.61 9.65
CA PHE A 204 -5.46 1.68 8.96
C PHE A 204 -6.50 2.36 9.85
N MET A 205 -7.23 1.56 10.65
CA MET A 205 -8.20 2.07 11.62
C MET A 205 -7.56 3.00 12.65
N GLU A 206 -6.44 2.59 13.23
CA GLU A 206 -5.77 3.40 14.25
C GLU A 206 -5.18 4.67 13.65
N CYS A 207 -4.52 4.59 12.50
CA CYS A 207 -4.02 5.76 11.79
C CYS A 207 -5.17 6.72 11.42
N ALA A 208 -6.27 6.20 10.89
CA ALA A 208 -7.46 7.01 10.56
C ALA A 208 -8.08 7.66 11.82
N ARG A 209 -8.10 6.95 12.95
CA ARG A 209 -8.55 7.49 14.24
C ARG A 209 -7.70 8.68 14.69
N VAL A 210 -6.38 8.55 14.55
CA VAL A 210 -5.44 9.62 14.88
C VAL A 210 -5.63 10.80 13.94
N LEU A 211 -5.64 10.58 12.63
CA LEU A 211 -5.86 11.62 11.61
C LEU A 211 -7.17 12.37 11.84
N LYS A 212 -8.26 11.65 12.13
CA LYS A 212 -9.57 12.23 12.42
C LYS A 212 -9.55 13.17 13.64
N LYS A 213 -8.85 12.79 14.71
CA LYS A 213 -8.68 13.65 15.90
C LYS A 213 -7.97 14.97 15.58
N PHE A 214 -7.14 14.99 14.55
CA PHE A 214 -6.40 16.17 14.11
C PHE A 214 -7.03 16.91 12.93
N GLY A 215 -8.30 16.60 12.59
CA GLY A 215 -9.10 17.40 11.65
C GLY A 215 -9.23 16.83 10.24
N VAL A 216 -8.55 15.70 9.91
CA VAL A 216 -8.75 15.00 8.64
C VAL A 216 -10.15 14.40 8.60
N LYS A 217 -10.93 14.73 7.55
CA LYS A 217 -12.33 14.27 7.44
C LYS A 217 -12.43 12.88 6.85
N ASN A 218 -11.62 12.60 5.82
CA ASN A 218 -11.67 11.34 5.07
C ASN A 218 -10.28 10.74 4.96
N THR A 219 -10.15 9.47 5.31
CA THR A 219 -8.94 8.67 5.07
C THR A 219 -9.29 7.54 4.13
N TYR A 220 -8.68 7.54 2.95
CA TYR A 220 -8.71 6.43 2.00
C TYR A 220 -7.40 5.67 2.12
N CYS A 221 -7.43 4.37 1.95
CA CYS A 221 -6.27 3.51 2.18
C CYS A 221 -5.94 2.70 0.92
N ALA A 222 -4.65 2.43 0.72
CA ALA A 222 -4.22 1.46 -0.27
C ALA A 222 -3.03 0.65 0.25
N ALA A 223 -2.96 -0.64 -0.14
CA ALA A 223 -1.87 -1.53 0.20
C ALA A 223 -1.42 -2.32 -1.03
N VAL A 224 -0.26 -2.96 -0.98
CA VAL A 224 0.16 -3.91 -2.02
C VAL A 224 -0.72 -5.15 -1.99
N ALA A 225 -1.04 -5.64 -0.79
CA ALA A 225 -1.84 -6.86 -0.66
C ALA A 225 -2.76 -6.86 0.56
N LEU A 226 -3.86 -7.60 0.45
CA LEU A 226 -4.77 -7.94 1.55
C LEU A 226 -4.58 -9.40 1.95
N THR A 227 -4.53 -9.68 3.26
CA THR A 227 -4.42 -11.05 3.76
C THR A 227 -5.79 -11.72 3.75
N PRO A 228 -6.02 -12.80 2.98
CA PRO A 228 -7.29 -13.50 2.95
C PRO A 228 -7.70 -14.04 4.34
N LYS A 229 -9.00 -14.09 4.62
CA LYS A 229 -9.54 -14.57 5.91
C LYS A 229 -9.09 -15.99 6.25
N ARG A 230 -9.05 -16.88 5.26
CA ARG A 230 -8.60 -18.28 5.40
C ARG A 230 -7.15 -18.43 5.89
N ILE A 231 -6.33 -17.37 5.82
CA ILE A 231 -4.93 -17.37 6.32
C ILE A 231 -4.86 -16.82 7.75
N LEU A 232 -5.94 -16.19 8.23
CA LEU A 232 -6.02 -15.60 9.58
C LEU A 232 -6.63 -16.56 10.62
N GLN A 233 -7.18 -17.67 10.15
CA GLN A 233 -7.67 -18.78 10.98
C GLN A 233 -6.55 -19.81 11.17
#